data_161559c537a889552ead3861b66ce0be
#
_entry.id   161559c537a889552ead3861b66ce0be
#
_cell.length_a   1.000
_cell.length_b   1.000
_cell.length_c   1.000
_cell.angle_alpha   90.00
_cell.angle_beta   90.00
_cell.angle_gamma   90.00
#
_symmetry.space_group_name_H-M   'P 1'
#
loop_
_entity.id
_entity.type
_entity.pdbx_description
1 polymer ?
#
loop_
_entity_poly.entity_id
_entity_poly.type
_entity_poly.pdbx_seq_one_letter_code
_entity_poly.pdbx_strand_id
1 'polypeptide(L)'
;WIGVPLKEQKPFLGVCLGAQMLAKHLGGSVGGHAESRVEIGYYPIYPVNGGDGISDWPQEVYQWHRESFTLPRGAKLFARGEHFENQAFRYGEAAYGIQFHPEVTRLAMHRWVVTGSHRFSLPHAQQAPEHLAGNLIHDVSVKQWLSQFLERWTTLSPRKLRETF
;
A
#
# COMPACT_ATOMS: atom_id res chain seq x y z
N TRP A 1 7.90 16.00 9.87
CA TRP A 1 8.88 14.90 10.08
C TRP A 1 9.17 14.10 8.79
N ILE A 2 8.19 13.86 7.91
CA ILE A 2 8.39 13.13 6.64
C ILE A 2 9.50 13.74 5.77
N GLY A 3 9.61 15.06 5.74
CA GLY A 3 10.62 15.74 4.94
C GLY A 3 12.06 15.45 5.37
N VAL A 4 12.30 15.00 6.59
CA VAL A 4 13.66 14.68 7.07
C VAL A 4 14.25 13.46 6.34
N PRO A 5 13.62 12.26 6.39
CA PRO A 5 14.16 11.11 5.68
C PRO A 5 14.25 11.33 4.16
N LEU A 6 13.32 12.09 3.57
CA LEU A 6 13.37 12.38 2.14
C LEU A 6 14.58 13.26 1.77
N LYS A 7 14.86 14.32 2.54
CA LYS A 7 16.04 15.18 2.33
C LYS A 7 17.34 14.43 2.54
N GLU A 8 17.37 13.53 3.51
CA GLU A 8 18.54 12.71 3.84
C GLU A 8 18.65 11.45 2.96
N GLN A 9 17.75 11.29 1.97
CA GLN A 9 17.69 10.13 1.09
C GLN A 9 17.60 8.78 1.85
N LYS A 10 17.04 8.82 3.04
CA LYS A 10 16.81 7.62 3.85
C LYS A 10 15.60 6.84 3.35
N PRO A 11 15.59 5.51 3.48
CA PRO A 11 14.42 4.70 3.17
C PRO A 11 13.20 5.16 3.96
N PHE A 12 12.08 5.32 3.26
CA PHE A 12 10.80 5.66 3.83
C PHE A 12 9.72 4.76 3.25
N LEU A 13 8.94 4.11 4.11
CA LEU A 13 7.78 3.32 3.71
C LEU A 13 6.55 3.86 4.43
N GLY A 14 5.59 4.36 3.65
CA GLY A 14 4.26 4.72 4.11
C GLY A 14 3.24 3.66 3.73
N VAL A 15 2.51 3.11 4.71
CA VAL A 15 1.43 2.15 4.49
C VAL A 15 0.10 2.83 4.81
N CYS A 16 -0.89 2.69 3.96
CA CYS A 16 -2.23 3.26 4.03
C CYS A 16 -2.20 4.76 4.35
N LEU A 17 -2.54 5.18 5.56
CA LEU A 17 -2.42 6.56 6.01
C LEU A 17 -1.02 7.13 5.81
N GLY A 18 0.02 6.33 6.01
CA GLY A 18 1.41 6.72 5.78
C GLY A 18 1.70 7.04 4.31
N ALA A 19 1.11 6.30 3.36
CA ALA A 19 1.19 6.57 1.94
C ALA A 19 0.46 7.87 1.56
N GLN A 20 -0.73 8.08 2.13
CA GLN A 20 -1.52 9.30 1.93
C GLN A 20 -0.78 10.54 2.47
N MET A 21 -0.16 10.41 3.65
CA MET A 21 0.66 11.49 4.23
C MET A 21 1.90 11.79 3.37
N LEU A 22 2.57 10.75 2.84
CA LEU A 22 3.70 10.93 1.92
C LEU A 22 3.23 11.63 0.63
N ALA A 23 2.15 11.15 0.01
CA ALA A 23 1.60 11.75 -1.20
C ALA A 23 1.24 13.23 -0.99
N LYS A 24 0.56 13.55 0.11
CA LYS A 24 0.22 14.93 0.49
C LYS A 24 1.44 15.80 0.72
N HIS A 25 2.47 15.27 1.39
CA HIS A 25 3.75 15.98 1.61
C HIS A 25 4.45 16.30 0.28
N LEU A 26 4.31 15.43 -0.72
CA LEU A 26 4.89 15.60 -2.06
C LEU A 26 4.00 16.43 -3.01
N GLY A 27 2.93 17.07 -2.51
CA GLY A 27 2.04 17.95 -3.28
C GLY A 27 0.86 17.24 -3.96
N GLY A 28 0.63 15.96 -3.67
CA GLY A 28 -0.60 15.26 -4.05
C GLY A 28 -1.78 15.63 -3.16
N SER A 29 -2.97 15.19 -3.52
CA SER A 29 -4.19 15.31 -2.72
C SER A 29 -4.61 13.96 -2.13
N VAL A 30 -5.41 14.01 -1.08
CA VAL A 30 -6.06 12.84 -0.46
C VAL A 30 -7.55 13.10 -0.43
N GLY A 31 -8.34 12.10 -0.82
CA GLY A 31 -9.79 12.21 -0.86
C GLY A 31 -10.48 10.88 -1.07
N GLY A 32 -11.79 10.89 -0.81
CA GLY A 32 -12.67 9.74 -1.03
C GLY A 32 -13.06 9.56 -2.50
N HIS A 33 -13.65 8.41 -2.79
CA HIS A 33 -14.22 8.12 -4.09
C HIS A 33 -15.49 8.98 -4.33
N ALA A 34 -15.71 9.44 -5.58
CA ALA A 34 -16.85 10.28 -5.93
C ALA A 34 -18.21 9.63 -5.61
N GLU A 35 -18.30 8.30 -5.74
CA GLU A 35 -19.50 7.51 -5.42
C GLU A 35 -19.46 6.95 -3.97
N SER A 36 -18.65 7.52 -3.10
CA SER A 36 -18.47 7.06 -1.70
C SER A 36 -18.07 5.58 -1.55
N ARG A 37 -17.51 4.97 -2.61
CA ARG A 37 -16.98 3.60 -2.54
C ARG A 37 -15.83 3.52 -1.55
N VAL A 38 -15.71 2.36 -0.92
CA VAL A 38 -14.58 2.04 -0.05
C VAL A 38 -13.90 0.76 -0.51
N GLU A 39 -12.66 0.57 -0.11
CA GLU A 39 -11.99 -0.73 -0.19
C GLU A 39 -11.75 -1.22 1.24
N ILE A 40 -12.61 -2.15 1.68
CA ILE A 40 -12.59 -2.80 3.01
C ILE A 40 -12.77 -4.29 2.78
N GLY A 41 -11.66 -5.05 2.82
CA GLY A 41 -11.60 -6.46 2.45
C GLY A 41 -10.44 -6.77 1.52
N TYR A 42 -10.57 -7.83 0.71
CA TYR A 42 -9.59 -8.21 -0.31
C TYR A 42 -10.04 -7.70 -1.67
N TYR A 43 -9.16 -6.98 -2.35
CA TYR A 43 -9.42 -6.38 -3.67
C TYR A 43 -8.29 -6.64 -4.64
N PRO A 44 -8.61 -6.74 -5.95
CA PRO A 44 -7.63 -6.94 -6.99
C PRO A 44 -6.58 -5.82 -7.03
N ILE A 45 -5.34 -6.22 -7.33
CA ILE A 45 -4.23 -5.29 -7.54
C ILE A 45 -3.50 -5.63 -8.85
N TYR A 46 -3.13 -4.59 -9.58
CA TYR A 46 -2.55 -4.69 -10.90
C TYR A 46 -1.19 -4.00 -10.93
N PRO A 47 -0.08 -4.75 -11.11
CA PRO A 47 1.25 -4.14 -11.25
C PRO A 47 1.35 -3.30 -12.52
N VAL A 48 2.05 -2.17 -12.44
CA VAL A 48 2.31 -1.25 -13.56
C VAL A 48 3.81 -1.19 -13.81
N ASN A 49 4.22 -1.18 -15.08
CA ASN A 49 5.63 -1.03 -15.48
C ASN A 49 6.57 -2.05 -14.80
N GLY A 50 6.15 -3.30 -14.69
CA GLY A 50 6.94 -4.36 -14.07
C GLY A 50 6.93 -4.34 -12.55
N GLY A 51 5.97 -3.64 -11.91
CA GLY A 51 5.78 -3.70 -10.45
C GLY A 51 7.00 -3.33 -9.64
N ASP A 52 7.77 -2.34 -10.08
CA ASP A 52 9.05 -1.92 -9.50
C ASP A 52 10.10 -3.05 -9.41
N GLY A 53 10.01 -4.03 -10.34
CA GLY A 53 10.94 -5.17 -10.45
C GLY A 53 10.64 -6.33 -9.49
N ILE A 54 9.43 -6.38 -8.93
CA ILE A 54 8.90 -7.54 -8.22
C ILE A 54 8.00 -8.30 -9.19
N SER A 55 8.27 -9.59 -9.42
CA SER A 55 7.56 -10.42 -10.40
C SER A 55 6.26 -10.99 -9.85
N ASP A 56 6.29 -11.45 -8.60
CA ASP A 56 5.22 -12.27 -8.03
C ASP A 56 4.23 -11.43 -7.21
N TRP A 57 3.47 -10.58 -7.92
CA TRP A 57 2.41 -9.81 -7.29
C TRP A 57 1.25 -10.71 -6.89
N PRO A 58 0.65 -10.50 -5.70
CA PRO A 58 -0.59 -11.17 -5.33
C PRO A 58 -1.73 -10.71 -6.25
N GLN A 59 -2.72 -11.58 -6.46
CA GLN A 59 -3.91 -11.20 -7.23
C GLN A 59 -4.79 -10.20 -6.49
N GLU A 60 -4.93 -10.41 -5.19
CA GLU A 60 -5.67 -9.51 -4.30
C GLU A 60 -4.85 -9.19 -3.05
N VAL A 61 -5.12 -8.02 -2.49
CA VAL A 61 -4.47 -7.48 -1.29
C VAL A 61 -5.51 -7.01 -0.29
N TYR A 62 -5.16 -7.04 1.00
CA TYR A 62 -6.04 -6.56 2.05
C TYR A 62 -6.08 -5.04 2.12
N GLN A 63 -7.28 -4.49 2.08
CA GLN A 63 -7.58 -3.07 2.09
C GLN A 63 -8.44 -2.70 3.30
N TRP A 64 -8.23 -1.49 3.85
CA TRP A 64 -9.07 -0.95 4.92
C TRP A 64 -9.11 0.58 4.87
N HIS A 65 -9.63 1.14 3.77
CA HIS A 65 -9.62 2.58 3.58
C HIS A 65 -10.88 3.11 2.85
N ARG A 66 -11.15 4.39 3.04
CA ARG A 66 -12.21 5.17 2.37
C ARG A 66 -11.65 6.27 1.49
N GLU A 67 -10.39 6.57 1.66
CA GLU A 67 -9.69 7.63 0.95
C GLU A 67 -8.44 7.06 0.31
N SER A 68 -8.02 7.68 -0.79
CA SER A 68 -6.76 7.39 -1.44
C SER A 68 -6.10 8.70 -1.87
N PHE A 69 -4.99 8.61 -2.56
CA PHE A 69 -4.18 9.75 -2.94
C PHE A 69 -4.10 9.89 -4.46
N THR A 70 -3.88 11.13 -4.92
CA THR A 70 -3.41 11.35 -6.29
C THR A 70 -1.91 11.14 -6.36
N LEU A 71 -1.43 10.60 -7.50
CA LEU A 71 0.00 10.39 -7.71
C LEU A 71 0.76 11.72 -7.67
N PRO A 72 1.73 11.90 -6.76
CA PRO A 72 2.50 13.14 -6.70
C PRO A 72 3.37 13.34 -7.94
N ARG A 73 3.62 14.58 -8.31
CA ARG A 73 4.51 14.90 -9.43
C ARG A 73 5.91 14.34 -9.20
N GLY A 74 6.43 13.62 -10.19
CA GLY A 74 7.74 12.98 -10.12
C GLY A 74 7.76 11.62 -9.43
N ALA A 75 6.62 11.17 -8.88
CA ALA A 75 6.49 9.80 -8.40
C ALA A 75 6.21 8.83 -9.56
N LYS A 76 6.63 7.58 -9.39
CA LYS A 76 6.34 6.48 -10.31
C LYS A 76 5.29 5.58 -9.69
N LEU A 77 4.16 5.40 -10.39
CA LEU A 77 3.15 4.43 -10.03
C LEU A 77 3.65 3.02 -10.38
N PHE A 78 3.47 2.06 -9.48
CA PHE A 78 3.85 0.67 -9.72
C PHE A 78 2.75 -0.35 -9.40
N ALA A 79 1.63 0.10 -8.81
CA ALA A 79 0.42 -0.73 -8.71
C ALA A 79 -0.84 0.12 -8.78
N ARG A 80 -1.87 -0.45 -9.43
CA ARG A 80 -3.22 0.13 -9.58
C ARG A 80 -4.25 -0.77 -8.92
N GLY A 81 -5.37 -0.18 -8.50
CA GLY A 81 -6.57 -0.86 -8.08
C GLY A 81 -7.73 -0.58 -9.02
N GLU A 82 -8.86 -1.22 -8.74
CA GLU A 82 -10.08 -1.08 -9.53
C GLU A 82 -10.90 0.15 -9.14
N HIS A 83 -11.12 0.36 -7.84
CA HIS A 83 -11.92 1.48 -7.33
C HIS A 83 -11.07 2.71 -7.01
N PHE A 84 -9.88 2.49 -6.49
CA PHE A 84 -8.89 3.53 -6.25
C PHE A 84 -7.65 3.25 -7.10
N GLU A 85 -7.45 4.09 -8.10
CA GLU A 85 -6.43 3.86 -9.13
C GLU A 85 -5.01 3.75 -8.56
N ASN A 86 -4.65 4.60 -7.59
CA ASN A 86 -3.28 4.67 -7.10
C ASN A 86 -3.11 3.80 -5.85
N GLN A 87 -2.49 2.65 -6.01
CA GLN A 87 -2.33 1.68 -4.93
C GLN A 87 -0.90 1.61 -4.38
N ALA A 88 0.09 1.85 -5.22
CA ALA A 88 1.47 1.89 -4.77
C ALA A 88 2.33 2.76 -5.69
N PHE A 89 3.22 3.56 -5.09
CA PHE A 89 4.12 4.45 -5.82
C PHE A 89 5.50 4.53 -5.15
N ARG A 90 6.48 4.96 -5.94
CA ARG A 90 7.83 5.31 -5.47
C ARG A 90 8.14 6.76 -5.82
N TYR A 91 8.79 7.45 -4.91
CA TYR A 91 9.36 8.76 -5.09
C TYR A 91 10.87 8.72 -4.81
N GLY A 92 11.68 9.20 -5.77
CA GLY A 92 13.13 9.02 -5.69
C GLY A 92 13.54 7.55 -5.68
N GLU A 93 14.61 7.22 -4.95
CA GLU A 93 15.18 5.87 -4.93
C GLU A 93 14.54 4.94 -3.89
N ALA A 94 14.17 5.46 -2.72
CA ALA A 94 13.83 4.62 -1.56
C ALA A 94 12.58 5.04 -0.77
N ALA A 95 11.81 6.04 -1.24
CA ALA A 95 10.55 6.43 -0.60
C ALA A 95 9.36 5.75 -1.30
N TYR A 96 8.63 4.92 -0.57
CA TYR A 96 7.49 4.14 -1.09
C TYR A 96 6.21 4.49 -0.33
N GLY A 97 5.12 4.57 -1.07
CA GLY A 97 3.75 4.65 -0.54
C GLY A 97 2.93 3.48 -1.02
N ILE A 98 2.31 2.74 -0.10
CA ILE A 98 1.48 1.56 -0.35
C ILE A 98 0.12 1.80 0.30
N GLN A 99 -0.98 1.77 -0.48
CA GLN A 99 -2.33 2.03 0.04
C GLN A 99 -2.88 0.84 0.81
N PHE A 100 -2.63 -0.37 0.34
CA PHE A 100 -3.07 -1.63 0.95
C PHE A 100 -2.22 -2.04 2.16
N HIS A 101 -2.67 -3.07 2.88
CA HIS A 101 -2.08 -3.54 4.13
C HIS A 101 -1.41 -4.91 3.99
N PRO A 102 -0.20 -5.03 3.41
CA PRO A 102 0.48 -6.32 3.28
C PRO A 102 1.00 -6.84 4.62
N GLU A 103 1.10 -5.98 5.64
CA GLU A 103 1.60 -6.30 6.97
C GLU A 103 0.55 -6.94 7.89
N VAL A 104 -0.74 -6.83 7.55
CA VAL A 104 -1.82 -7.27 8.42
C VAL A 104 -1.77 -8.78 8.63
N THR A 105 -1.71 -9.17 9.88
CA THR A 105 -1.82 -10.58 10.30
C THR A 105 -3.28 -11.00 10.41
N ARG A 106 -3.54 -12.31 10.34
CA ARG A 106 -4.89 -12.86 10.55
C ARG A 106 -5.53 -12.39 11.86
N LEU A 107 -4.74 -12.29 12.93
CA LEU A 107 -5.22 -11.82 14.23
C LEU A 107 -5.61 -10.33 14.18
N ALA A 108 -4.80 -9.50 13.54
CA ALA A 108 -5.10 -8.07 13.36
C ALA A 108 -6.35 -7.90 12.50
N MET A 109 -6.46 -8.63 11.38
CA MET A 109 -7.65 -8.64 10.52
C MET A 109 -8.91 -9.00 11.32
N HIS A 110 -8.87 -10.07 12.12
CA HIS A 110 -10.00 -10.43 12.97
C HIS A 110 -10.44 -9.31 13.92
N ARG A 111 -9.48 -8.64 14.54
CA ARG A 111 -9.78 -7.49 15.41
C ARG A 111 -10.45 -6.36 14.62
N TRP A 112 -9.96 -6.06 13.43
CA TRP A 112 -10.54 -5.02 12.58
C TRP A 112 -11.95 -5.38 12.11
N VAL A 113 -12.20 -6.64 11.73
CA VAL A 113 -13.52 -7.15 11.35
C VAL A 113 -14.52 -6.97 12.50
N VAL A 114 -14.13 -7.29 13.73
CA VAL A 114 -15.02 -7.16 14.90
C VAL A 114 -15.24 -5.69 15.26
N THR A 115 -14.17 -4.92 15.44
CA THR A 115 -14.27 -3.53 15.92
C THR A 115 -14.77 -2.56 14.86
N GLY A 116 -14.52 -2.88 13.58
CA GLY A 116 -14.91 -2.06 12.43
C GLY A 116 -16.16 -2.54 11.69
N SER A 117 -16.92 -3.48 12.24
CA SER A 117 -18.11 -4.08 11.59
C SER A 117 -19.16 -3.05 11.15
N HIS A 118 -19.26 -1.90 11.84
CA HIS A 118 -20.12 -0.79 11.45
C HIS A 118 -19.79 -0.20 10.05
N ARG A 119 -18.61 -0.48 9.52
CA ARG A 119 -18.17 -0.04 8.19
C ARG A 119 -18.63 -0.95 7.06
N PHE A 120 -19.13 -2.16 7.36
CA PHE A 120 -19.59 -3.11 6.34
C PHE A 120 -20.87 -2.67 5.63
N SER A 121 -21.57 -1.66 6.15
CA SER A 121 -22.69 -1.01 5.46
C SER A 121 -22.26 0.00 4.40
N LEU A 122 -20.97 0.34 4.31
CA LEU A 122 -20.45 1.28 3.32
C LEU A 122 -20.45 0.64 1.91
N PRO A 123 -20.61 1.47 0.85
CA PRO A 123 -20.61 0.96 -0.51
C PRO A 123 -19.31 0.22 -0.86
N HIS A 124 -19.44 -0.99 -1.38
CA HIS A 124 -18.34 -1.89 -1.76
C HIS A 124 -17.53 -2.50 -0.60
N ALA A 125 -17.89 -2.27 0.65
CA ALA A 125 -17.26 -3.00 1.75
C ALA A 125 -17.65 -4.48 1.70
N GLN A 126 -16.66 -5.37 1.79
CA GLN A 126 -16.89 -6.80 1.94
C GLN A 126 -17.38 -7.13 3.36
N GLN A 127 -18.12 -8.22 3.50
CA GLN A 127 -18.64 -8.70 4.79
C GLN A 127 -17.61 -9.58 5.51
N ALA A 128 -17.77 -9.79 6.80
CA ALA A 128 -16.83 -10.56 7.61
C ALA A 128 -16.43 -11.94 7.03
N PRO A 129 -17.35 -12.76 6.47
CA PRO A 129 -16.97 -14.03 5.85
C PRO A 129 -16.03 -13.89 4.66
N GLU A 130 -16.18 -12.82 3.86
CA GLU A 130 -15.33 -12.55 2.69
C GLU A 130 -13.90 -12.21 3.10
N HIS A 131 -13.71 -11.45 4.19
CA HIS A 131 -12.39 -11.18 4.75
C HIS A 131 -11.67 -12.47 5.15
N LEU A 132 -12.39 -13.39 5.81
CA LEU A 132 -11.82 -14.67 6.26
C LEU A 132 -11.47 -15.57 5.09
N ALA A 133 -12.35 -15.65 4.09
CA ALA A 133 -12.12 -16.42 2.88
C ALA A 133 -10.94 -15.86 2.09
N GLY A 134 -10.87 -14.54 1.88
CA GLY A 134 -9.77 -13.87 1.21
C GLY A 134 -8.44 -14.09 1.92
N ASN A 135 -8.42 -14.06 3.25
CA ASN A 135 -7.20 -14.37 4.01
C ASN A 135 -6.67 -15.78 3.74
N LEU A 136 -7.56 -16.77 3.72
CA LEU A 136 -7.18 -18.16 3.45
C LEU A 136 -6.59 -18.35 2.04
N ILE A 137 -7.07 -17.57 1.08
CA ILE A 137 -6.66 -17.69 -0.33
C ILE A 137 -5.39 -16.88 -0.61
N HIS A 138 -5.32 -15.63 -0.12
CA HIS A 138 -4.34 -14.64 -0.59
C HIS A 138 -3.19 -14.36 0.38
N ASP A 139 -3.31 -14.72 1.69
CA ASP A 139 -2.32 -14.32 2.70
C ASP A 139 -0.90 -14.81 2.38
N VAL A 140 -0.77 -16.02 1.86
CA VAL A 140 0.55 -16.59 1.52
C VAL A 140 1.24 -15.76 0.43
N SER A 141 0.55 -15.45 -0.67
CA SER A 141 1.10 -14.65 -1.76
C SER A 141 1.39 -13.21 -1.34
N VAL A 142 0.54 -12.61 -0.50
CA VAL A 142 0.77 -11.27 0.06
C VAL A 142 2.02 -11.25 0.93
N LYS A 143 2.22 -12.26 1.79
CA LYS A 143 3.41 -12.35 2.65
C LYS A 143 4.69 -12.60 1.86
N GLN A 144 4.64 -13.42 0.82
CA GLN A 144 5.77 -13.66 -0.09
C GLN A 144 6.15 -12.36 -0.80
N TRP A 145 5.16 -11.65 -1.35
CA TRP A 145 5.39 -10.35 -1.98
C TRP A 145 6.00 -9.34 -0.99
N LEU A 146 5.46 -9.25 0.23
CA LEU A 146 5.98 -8.34 1.26
C LEU A 146 7.44 -8.65 1.59
N SER A 147 7.80 -9.92 1.72
CA SER A 147 9.19 -10.33 2.01
C SER A 147 10.13 -9.90 0.89
N GLN A 148 9.78 -10.16 -0.36
CA GLN A 148 10.56 -9.73 -1.54
C GLN A 148 10.66 -8.20 -1.62
N PHE A 149 9.55 -7.50 -1.37
CA PHE A 149 9.53 -6.05 -1.35
C PHE A 149 10.47 -5.47 -0.28
N LEU A 150 10.41 -5.97 0.96
CA LEU A 150 11.24 -5.50 2.07
C LEU A 150 12.72 -5.80 1.83
N GLU A 151 13.05 -6.98 1.31
CA GLU A 151 14.41 -7.34 0.95
C GLU A 151 14.97 -6.38 -0.09
N ARG A 152 14.23 -6.14 -1.18
CA ARG A 152 14.61 -5.20 -2.22
C ARG A 152 14.72 -3.77 -1.68
N TRP A 153 13.71 -3.29 -0.95
CA TRP A 153 13.68 -1.94 -0.40
C TRP A 153 14.85 -1.66 0.53
N THR A 154 15.22 -2.62 1.40
CA THR A 154 16.35 -2.47 2.32
C THR A 154 17.71 -2.50 1.61
N THR A 155 17.83 -3.19 0.47
CA THR A 155 19.06 -3.20 -0.34
C THR A 155 19.25 -1.92 -1.16
N LEU A 156 18.18 -1.17 -1.46
CA LEU A 156 18.24 0.13 -2.12
C LEU A 156 18.69 1.26 -1.17
N SER A 157 18.86 0.98 0.11
CA SER A 157 19.33 1.95 1.10
C SER A 157 20.78 2.41 0.81
N PRO A 158 21.10 3.70 0.96
CA PRO A 158 22.38 4.29 0.52
C PRO A 158 23.61 3.88 1.38
N ARG A 159 23.74 2.61 1.75
CA ARG A 159 25.00 2.07 2.28
C ARG A 159 26.16 2.15 1.28
N LYS A 160 25.86 2.21 -0.03
CA LYS A 160 26.87 2.26 -1.09
C LYS A 160 27.53 3.63 -1.30
N LEU A 161 27.07 4.71 -0.67
CA LEU A 161 27.66 6.04 -0.82
C LEU A 161 28.74 6.36 0.24
N ARG A 162 29.05 5.45 1.16
CA ARG A 162 30.11 5.67 2.18
C ARG A 162 31.40 4.91 1.93
N GLU A 163 31.50 4.14 0.85
CA GLU A 163 32.72 3.37 0.52
C GLU A 163 33.56 4.00 -0.61
N THR A 164 33.28 5.26 -0.97
CA THR A 164 34.01 6.00 -2.03
C THR A 164 34.54 7.35 -1.52
N PHE A 165 35.07 7.37 -0.31
CA PHE A 165 35.93 8.47 0.13
C PHE A 165 37.07 7.91 0.98
#